data_161966d8935e6af2cd6a073fbecfc8ef
#
_entry.id   161966d8935e6af2cd6a073fbecfc8ef
#
_cell.length_a   1.000
_cell.length_b   1.000
_cell.length_c   1.000
_cell.angle_alpha   90.00
_cell.angle_beta   90.00
_cell.angle_gamma   90.00
#
_symmetry.space_group_name_H-M   'P 1'
#
loop_
_entity.id
_entity.type
_entity.pdbx_description
1 polymer ?
#
loop_
_entity_poly.entity_id
_entity_poly.type
_entity_poly.pdbx_seq_one_letter_code
_entity_poly.pdbx_strand_id
1 'polypeptide(L)'
;MLKRTLACALFAITGHVYSADIQVTTLVDEDKDDTVCSLREAVEFLNLRTQKEFENGYHGCGNKEASSIIILERDKEYTLNKAIQIKAAMTINTASSNDFNDNKKGLNNATIKMLGSESIFIIDDNNVENELLSVGLKELNLKGSSQKVVEGGLILNREILTIQYSKLMNGNATFGGAIYNKGLLSDKKMAGIVSISNSLFEGNKADQGAVIYSEIPRYYIAQSVIRNNEVKSTGSILYVQSAYNDAAVANALSLGAFGIRNSTIYNNKVGYVANIRSGMILNNITMIYNDAGLYLQAPKWTSTTTTGGTTTSKLEDGAFISNSIIAKNNTNCLSDATDAAVIQSNLTESACDRNAPPERPNFLLNTNLLAGDQLEGDCDLPQDKGLLCPYSTPKDQMLGFF
;
A
#
# COMPACT_ATOMS: atom_id res chain seq x y z
N MET A 1 8.88 45.60 -65.00
CA MET A 1 7.82 44.62 -64.64
C MET A 1 8.41 43.60 -63.67
N LEU A 2 8.16 43.79 -62.40
CA LEU A 2 8.70 42.90 -61.36
C LEU A 2 7.60 41.90 -60.94
N LYS A 3 7.76 40.64 -61.27
CA LYS A 3 6.85 39.56 -60.82
C LYS A 3 7.21 39.19 -59.39
N ARG A 4 6.33 39.51 -58.44
CA ARG A 4 6.40 39.02 -57.06
C ARG A 4 5.78 37.65 -56.99
N THR A 5 6.61 36.63 -56.73
CA THR A 5 6.17 35.27 -56.43
C THR A 5 5.82 35.20 -54.94
N LEU A 6 4.54 34.98 -54.64
CA LEU A 6 4.03 34.81 -53.30
C LEU A 6 4.24 33.32 -52.92
N ALA A 7 5.20 33.00 -52.04
CA ALA A 7 5.38 31.69 -51.50
C ALA A 7 4.42 31.52 -50.32
N CYS A 8 3.38 30.68 -50.51
CA CYS A 8 2.52 30.20 -49.44
C CYS A 8 3.28 29.14 -48.63
N ALA A 9 3.73 29.48 -47.43
CA ALA A 9 4.23 28.53 -46.47
C ALA A 9 3.05 27.78 -45.82
N LEU A 10 2.86 26.49 -46.21
CA LEU A 10 1.98 25.60 -45.49
C LEU A 10 2.62 25.30 -44.11
N PHE A 11 2.08 25.89 -43.06
CA PHE A 11 2.35 25.40 -41.72
C PHE A 11 1.62 24.07 -41.54
N ALA A 12 2.34 22.99 -41.59
CA ALA A 12 1.86 21.69 -41.09
C ALA A 12 1.71 21.78 -39.58
N ILE A 13 0.50 22.03 -39.09
CA ILE A 13 0.16 21.89 -37.67
C ILE A 13 0.21 20.37 -37.40
N THR A 14 1.32 19.89 -36.89
CA THR A 14 1.39 18.57 -36.29
C THR A 14 0.56 18.63 -35.01
N GLY A 15 -0.72 18.28 -35.13
CA GLY A 15 -1.58 18.08 -33.98
C GLY A 15 -0.97 16.97 -33.12
N HIS A 16 -0.46 17.32 -31.97
CA HIS A 16 -0.16 16.34 -30.96
C HIS A 16 -1.48 15.75 -30.52
N VAL A 17 -1.76 14.53 -30.91
CA VAL A 17 -2.89 13.77 -30.39
C VAL A 17 -2.56 13.47 -28.92
N TYR A 18 -3.12 14.25 -28.02
CA TYR A 18 -3.06 13.93 -26.60
C TYR A 18 -4.00 12.73 -26.37
N SER A 19 -3.42 11.65 -25.87
CA SER A 19 -4.21 10.51 -25.40
C SER A 19 -5.18 10.98 -24.30
N ALA A 20 -6.46 10.74 -24.49
CA ALA A 20 -7.48 11.17 -23.53
C ALA A 20 -7.66 10.11 -22.42
N ASP A 21 -7.78 10.55 -21.18
CA ASP A 21 -8.11 9.66 -20.07
C ASP A 21 -9.55 9.15 -20.18
N ILE A 22 -9.79 7.93 -19.70
CA ILE A 22 -11.11 7.29 -19.73
C ILE A 22 -11.92 7.87 -18.58
N GLN A 23 -12.99 8.59 -18.91
CA GLN A 23 -13.89 9.17 -17.91
C GLN A 23 -14.98 8.17 -17.56
N VAL A 24 -15.13 7.82 -16.28
CA VAL A 24 -16.28 7.06 -15.80
C VAL A 24 -17.45 8.02 -15.65
N THR A 25 -18.57 7.71 -16.31
CA THR A 25 -19.72 8.61 -16.45
C THR A 25 -20.97 8.15 -15.68
N THR A 26 -20.95 6.93 -15.10
CA THR A 26 -22.02 6.41 -14.25
C THR A 26 -21.48 5.90 -12.92
N LEU A 27 -22.29 5.99 -11.88
CA LEU A 27 -21.97 5.46 -10.54
C LEU A 27 -22.41 4.01 -10.35
N VAL A 28 -23.17 3.49 -11.31
CA VAL A 28 -23.77 2.15 -11.27
C VAL A 28 -22.75 1.10 -11.73
N ASP A 29 -22.75 -0.05 -11.04
CA ASP A 29 -21.94 -1.22 -11.45
C ASP A 29 -22.69 -1.99 -12.54
N GLU A 30 -22.41 -1.66 -13.78
CA GLU A 30 -23.03 -2.27 -14.94
C GLU A 30 -22.02 -2.64 -16.03
N ASP A 31 -22.44 -3.54 -16.90
CA ASP A 31 -21.70 -3.97 -18.09
C ASP A 31 -22.73 -4.12 -19.20
N LYS A 32 -22.99 -3.03 -19.93
CA LYS A 32 -24.01 -2.94 -20.95
C LYS A 32 -23.49 -2.20 -22.18
N ASP A 33 -23.86 -2.67 -23.35
CA ASP A 33 -23.55 -1.98 -24.60
C ASP A 33 -24.47 -0.76 -24.77
N ASP A 34 -24.04 0.35 -24.23
CA ASP A 34 -24.73 1.65 -24.32
C ASP A 34 -23.73 2.81 -24.45
N THR A 35 -24.14 4.04 -24.09
CA THR A 35 -23.29 5.23 -24.26
C THR A 35 -22.71 5.75 -22.96
N VAL A 36 -22.97 5.10 -21.84
CA VAL A 36 -22.39 5.45 -20.55
C VAL A 36 -21.22 4.53 -20.23
N CYS A 37 -20.30 5.00 -19.40
CA CYS A 37 -19.10 4.26 -19.04
C CYS A 37 -19.06 4.03 -17.55
N SER A 38 -19.26 2.79 -17.12
CA SER A 38 -19.09 2.38 -15.72
C SER A 38 -17.61 2.14 -15.39
N LEU A 39 -17.29 2.07 -14.09
CA LEU A 39 -15.92 1.70 -13.67
C LEU A 39 -15.54 0.29 -14.15
N ARG A 40 -16.49 -0.64 -14.15
CA ARG A 40 -16.25 -2.02 -14.63
C ARG A 40 -15.92 -2.04 -16.11
N GLU A 41 -16.70 -1.37 -16.92
CA GLU A 41 -16.50 -1.28 -18.37
C GLU A 41 -15.22 -0.56 -18.75
N ALA A 42 -14.84 0.50 -18.00
CA ALA A 42 -13.60 1.20 -18.21
C ALA A 42 -12.38 0.28 -17.96
N VAL A 43 -12.43 -0.54 -16.91
CA VAL A 43 -11.38 -1.55 -16.64
C VAL A 43 -11.40 -2.64 -17.69
N GLU A 44 -12.58 -3.13 -18.10
CA GLU A 44 -12.69 -4.19 -19.09
C GLU A 44 -12.22 -3.72 -20.47
N PHE A 45 -12.51 -2.47 -20.85
CA PHE A 45 -11.91 -1.87 -22.05
C PHE A 45 -10.39 -1.98 -22.04
N LEU A 46 -9.73 -1.60 -20.94
CA LEU A 46 -8.26 -1.68 -20.85
C LEU A 46 -7.75 -3.12 -20.83
N ASN A 47 -8.50 -4.06 -20.26
CA ASN A 47 -8.17 -5.48 -20.30
C ASN A 47 -8.23 -6.06 -21.73
N LEU A 48 -9.15 -5.56 -22.56
CA LEU A 48 -9.47 -6.12 -23.87
C LEU A 48 -8.93 -5.30 -25.04
N ARG A 49 -8.50 -4.06 -24.88
CA ARG A 49 -8.15 -3.13 -25.97
C ARG A 49 -7.06 -3.60 -26.93
N THR A 50 -6.25 -4.59 -26.57
CA THR A 50 -5.28 -5.20 -27.46
C THR A 50 -5.92 -6.14 -28.49
N GLN A 51 -7.17 -6.54 -28.28
CA GLN A 51 -7.97 -7.31 -29.20
C GLN A 51 -8.60 -6.37 -30.23
N LYS A 52 -8.53 -6.74 -31.49
CA LYS A 52 -8.94 -5.88 -32.62
C LYS A 52 -10.40 -5.41 -32.53
N GLU A 53 -11.27 -6.23 -31.98
CA GLU A 53 -12.70 -5.92 -31.83
C GLU A 53 -12.98 -4.82 -30.80
N PHE A 54 -12.12 -4.65 -29.81
CA PHE A 54 -12.25 -3.67 -28.72
C PHE A 54 -11.28 -2.48 -28.83
N GLU A 55 -10.44 -2.41 -29.86
CA GLU A 55 -9.46 -1.32 -30.02
C GLU A 55 -10.09 0.08 -30.04
N ASN A 56 -11.36 0.19 -30.46
CA ASN A 56 -12.08 1.45 -30.63
C ASN A 56 -13.01 1.79 -29.45
N GLY A 57 -13.09 0.96 -28.43
CA GLY A 57 -13.93 1.16 -27.24
C GLY A 57 -14.64 -0.12 -26.81
N TYR A 58 -15.23 -0.06 -25.61
CA TYR A 58 -16.01 -1.13 -25.01
C TYR A 58 -17.18 -0.51 -24.23
N HIS A 59 -18.43 -0.81 -24.62
CA HIS A 59 -19.65 -0.44 -23.92
C HIS A 59 -19.66 1.04 -23.45
N GLY A 60 -19.49 1.96 -24.38
CA GLY A 60 -19.42 3.39 -24.06
C GLY A 60 -18.11 3.90 -23.47
N CYS A 61 -17.17 3.03 -23.13
CA CYS A 61 -15.88 3.38 -22.57
C CYS A 61 -14.74 3.37 -23.59
N GLY A 62 -13.86 4.36 -23.48
CA GLY A 62 -12.59 4.42 -24.19
C GLY A 62 -12.72 4.67 -25.70
N ASN A 63 -11.60 4.65 -26.36
CA ASN A 63 -11.41 4.70 -27.80
C ASN A 63 -9.96 4.30 -28.13
N LYS A 64 -9.61 4.23 -29.41
CA LYS A 64 -8.28 3.85 -29.86
C LYS A 64 -7.15 4.71 -29.29
N GLU A 65 -7.41 5.98 -29.06
CA GLU A 65 -6.44 6.96 -28.56
C GLU A 65 -6.46 7.10 -27.03
N ALA A 66 -7.27 6.28 -26.34
CA ALA A 66 -7.40 6.39 -24.88
C ALA A 66 -6.10 6.03 -24.14
N SER A 67 -5.79 6.77 -23.10
CA SER A 67 -4.69 6.46 -22.18
C SER A 67 -4.99 5.19 -21.36
N SER A 68 -4.04 4.78 -20.52
CA SER A 68 -4.28 3.73 -19.52
C SER A 68 -4.71 4.32 -18.17
N ILE A 69 -5.36 5.48 -18.17
CA ILE A 69 -5.81 6.18 -16.97
C ILE A 69 -7.32 6.24 -16.95
N ILE A 70 -7.92 5.76 -15.88
CA ILE A 70 -9.35 5.83 -15.60
C ILE A 70 -9.57 6.92 -14.58
N ILE A 71 -10.48 7.85 -14.86
CA ILE A 71 -10.80 8.98 -14.00
C ILE A 71 -12.19 8.83 -13.41
N LEU A 72 -12.27 8.90 -12.10
CA LEU A 72 -13.49 8.94 -11.32
C LEU A 72 -13.81 10.38 -10.90
N GLU A 73 -15.09 10.72 -10.89
CA GLU A 73 -15.54 12.03 -10.43
C GLU A 73 -15.28 12.17 -8.92
N ARG A 74 -14.71 13.31 -8.52
CA ARG A 74 -14.40 13.63 -7.12
C ARG A 74 -15.68 13.69 -6.28
N ASP A 75 -15.59 13.22 -5.02
CA ASP A 75 -16.68 13.24 -4.05
C ASP A 75 -17.91 12.39 -4.44
N LYS A 76 -17.72 11.39 -5.32
CA LYS A 76 -18.75 10.44 -5.69
C LYS A 76 -18.51 9.06 -5.11
N GLU A 77 -19.60 8.31 -4.88
CA GLU A 77 -19.54 6.92 -4.44
C GLU A 77 -19.94 5.98 -5.59
N TYR A 78 -19.03 5.14 -6.00
CA TYR A 78 -19.19 4.07 -6.99
C TYR A 78 -19.44 2.76 -6.24
N THR A 79 -20.58 2.12 -6.45
CA THR A 79 -20.93 0.87 -5.77
C THR A 79 -20.66 -0.33 -6.65
N LEU A 80 -20.06 -1.38 -6.09
CA LEU A 80 -19.77 -2.63 -6.79
C LEU A 80 -20.50 -3.79 -6.12
N ASN A 81 -21.04 -4.69 -6.92
CA ASN A 81 -21.65 -5.94 -6.46
C ASN A 81 -20.70 -7.13 -6.54
N LYS A 82 -19.73 -7.08 -7.44
CA LYS A 82 -18.72 -8.11 -7.68
C LYS A 82 -17.35 -7.48 -7.85
N ALA A 83 -16.30 -8.25 -7.61
CA ALA A 83 -14.94 -7.83 -7.85
C ALA A 83 -14.72 -7.37 -9.30
N ILE A 84 -13.84 -6.41 -9.47
CA ILE A 84 -13.32 -6.01 -10.78
C ILE A 84 -11.95 -6.70 -10.98
N GLN A 85 -11.83 -7.43 -12.09
CA GLN A 85 -10.58 -8.08 -12.51
C GLN A 85 -9.71 -7.08 -13.27
N ILE A 86 -8.48 -6.87 -12.84
CA ILE A 86 -7.50 -6.02 -13.53
C ILE A 86 -6.43 -6.94 -14.13
N LYS A 87 -6.40 -7.01 -15.47
CA LYS A 87 -5.51 -7.87 -16.25
C LYS A 87 -4.56 -7.09 -17.17
N ALA A 88 -4.61 -5.77 -17.12
CA ALA A 88 -3.76 -4.87 -17.88
C ALA A 88 -3.17 -3.77 -17.01
N ALA A 89 -2.04 -3.20 -17.42
CA ALA A 89 -1.45 -2.06 -16.74
C ALA A 89 -2.36 -0.84 -16.85
N MET A 90 -2.69 -0.23 -15.70
CA MET A 90 -3.56 0.94 -15.65
C MET A 90 -3.39 1.76 -14.37
N THR A 91 -3.90 2.96 -14.40
CA THR A 91 -4.08 3.79 -13.19
C THR A 91 -5.55 4.16 -13.04
N ILE A 92 -6.11 3.98 -11.86
CA ILE A 92 -7.43 4.48 -11.49
C ILE A 92 -7.21 5.65 -10.53
N ASN A 93 -7.76 6.80 -10.87
CA ASN A 93 -7.52 8.05 -10.15
C ASN A 93 -8.82 8.84 -9.98
N THR A 94 -8.94 9.57 -8.89
CA THR A 94 -9.94 10.62 -8.78
C THR A 94 -9.56 11.82 -9.65
N ALA A 95 -10.50 12.44 -10.32
CA ALA A 95 -10.28 13.65 -11.10
C ALA A 95 -9.49 14.70 -10.30
N SER A 96 -8.46 15.28 -10.91
CA SER A 96 -7.70 16.33 -10.25
C SER A 96 -8.60 17.50 -9.90
N SER A 97 -8.44 18.04 -8.70
CA SER A 97 -9.04 19.34 -8.40
C SER A 97 -8.31 20.41 -9.23
N ASN A 98 -9.03 21.38 -9.75
CA ASN A 98 -8.46 22.50 -10.52
C ASN A 98 -7.44 23.34 -9.71
N ASP A 99 -7.32 23.09 -8.42
CA ASP A 99 -6.32 23.66 -7.54
C ASP A 99 -5.14 22.68 -7.42
N PHE A 100 -4.10 22.91 -8.18
CA PHE A 100 -2.81 22.21 -8.12
C PHE A 100 -2.05 22.38 -6.80
N ASN A 101 -2.73 22.68 -5.72
CA ASN A 101 -2.11 22.80 -4.42
C ASN A 101 -1.89 21.40 -3.85
N ASP A 102 -0.64 21.02 -3.61
CA ASP A 102 -0.26 19.73 -3.00
C ASP A 102 -0.99 19.44 -1.67
N ASN A 103 -1.43 20.51 -1.00
CA ASN A 103 -2.21 20.43 0.24
C ASN A 103 -3.64 19.89 0.05
N LYS A 104 -4.09 19.64 -1.17
CA LYS A 104 -5.43 19.11 -1.47
C LYS A 104 -5.44 17.68 -2.01
N LYS A 105 -4.29 17.05 -2.16
CA LYS A 105 -4.24 15.64 -2.54
C LYS A 105 -4.90 14.77 -1.49
N GLY A 106 -5.74 13.83 -1.93
CA GLY A 106 -6.51 12.97 -1.06
C GLY A 106 -7.76 13.58 -0.45
N LEU A 107 -8.10 14.85 -0.79
CA LEU A 107 -9.34 15.49 -0.40
C LEU A 107 -10.50 15.05 -1.28
N ASN A 108 -11.64 14.71 -0.64
CA ASN A 108 -12.87 14.38 -1.36
C ASN A 108 -12.65 13.34 -2.47
N ASN A 109 -11.85 12.34 -2.17
CA ASN A 109 -11.59 11.26 -3.10
C ASN A 109 -12.88 10.57 -3.52
N ALA A 110 -12.92 10.10 -4.76
CA ALA A 110 -13.93 9.15 -5.18
C ALA A 110 -13.92 7.92 -4.27
N THR A 111 -15.08 7.44 -3.88
CA THR A 111 -15.23 6.25 -3.04
C THR A 111 -15.67 5.08 -3.90
N ILE A 112 -14.96 3.96 -3.82
CA ILE A 112 -15.37 2.70 -4.42
C ILE A 112 -15.78 1.77 -3.28
N LYS A 113 -17.07 1.38 -3.27
CA LYS A 113 -17.66 0.63 -2.18
C LYS A 113 -18.17 -0.73 -2.67
N MET A 114 -17.70 -1.78 -2.02
CA MET A 114 -18.21 -3.13 -2.23
C MET A 114 -19.51 -3.34 -1.46
N LEU A 115 -20.57 -3.76 -2.14
CA LEU A 115 -21.83 -4.19 -1.54
C LEU A 115 -21.90 -5.71 -1.42
N GLY A 116 -21.22 -6.43 -2.32
CA GLY A 116 -21.17 -7.89 -2.35
C GLY A 116 -20.21 -8.50 -1.32
N SER A 117 -19.96 -9.79 -1.48
CA SER A 117 -19.09 -10.59 -0.60
C SER A 117 -17.75 -10.92 -1.28
N GLU A 118 -17.17 -9.97 -2.00
CA GLU A 118 -15.93 -10.13 -2.74
C GLU A 118 -14.96 -8.98 -2.44
N SER A 119 -13.73 -9.10 -2.89
CA SER A 119 -12.76 -7.99 -2.93
C SER A 119 -13.23 -6.91 -3.90
N ILE A 120 -12.75 -5.67 -3.74
CA ILE A 120 -13.02 -4.62 -4.73
C ILE A 120 -12.24 -4.92 -6.02
N PHE A 121 -10.94 -5.20 -5.89
CA PHE A 121 -10.06 -5.50 -7.01
C PHE A 121 -9.35 -6.84 -6.86
N ILE A 122 -9.28 -7.57 -7.97
CA ILE A 122 -8.39 -8.71 -8.14
C ILE A 122 -7.41 -8.32 -9.25
N ILE A 123 -6.14 -8.13 -8.87
CA ILE A 123 -5.08 -7.65 -9.76
C ILE A 123 -4.21 -8.83 -10.14
N ASP A 124 -4.47 -9.40 -11.31
CA ASP A 124 -3.87 -10.64 -11.78
C ASP A 124 -4.17 -10.84 -13.26
N ASP A 125 -3.14 -10.90 -14.12
CA ASP A 125 -3.29 -11.20 -15.53
C ASP A 125 -3.40 -12.70 -15.82
N ASN A 126 -3.29 -13.54 -14.78
CA ASN A 126 -3.23 -15.00 -14.86
C ASN A 126 -2.06 -15.53 -15.71
N ASN A 127 -1.05 -14.72 -15.99
CA ASN A 127 0.11 -15.12 -16.77
C ASN A 127 1.36 -15.25 -15.90
N VAL A 128 1.84 -16.46 -15.72
CA VAL A 128 3.03 -16.77 -14.90
C VAL A 128 4.35 -16.59 -15.64
N GLU A 129 4.33 -16.32 -16.92
CA GLU A 129 5.53 -16.18 -17.78
C GLU A 129 5.86 -14.71 -18.12
N ASN A 130 4.90 -13.79 -17.96
CA ASN A 130 5.06 -12.39 -18.33
C ASN A 130 5.71 -11.58 -17.20
N GLU A 131 6.16 -10.39 -17.56
CA GLU A 131 6.53 -9.36 -16.61
C GLU A 131 5.31 -8.93 -15.77
N LEU A 132 5.58 -8.47 -14.55
CA LEU A 132 4.52 -7.98 -13.68
C LEU A 132 3.84 -6.73 -14.26
N LEU A 133 2.52 -6.71 -14.23
CA LEU A 133 1.73 -5.53 -14.56
C LEU A 133 1.90 -4.44 -13.52
N SER A 134 1.87 -3.19 -13.96
CA SER A 134 1.88 -2.04 -13.06
C SER A 134 0.46 -1.45 -12.94
N VAL A 135 -0.08 -1.49 -11.72
CA VAL A 135 -1.40 -0.92 -11.39
C VAL A 135 -1.25 0.18 -10.36
N GLY A 136 -1.79 1.36 -10.68
CA GLY A 136 -1.83 2.52 -9.80
C GLY A 136 -3.24 2.80 -9.28
N LEU A 137 -3.39 2.97 -7.97
CA LEU A 137 -4.62 3.43 -7.32
C LEU A 137 -4.29 4.75 -6.60
N LYS A 138 -4.83 5.85 -7.10
CA LYS A 138 -4.46 7.18 -6.59
C LYS A 138 -5.67 7.99 -6.18
N GLU A 139 -5.57 8.65 -5.02
CA GLU A 139 -6.65 9.49 -4.50
C GLU A 139 -8.01 8.77 -4.49
N LEU A 140 -8.06 7.56 -3.94
CA LEU A 140 -9.26 6.73 -3.85
C LEU A 140 -9.61 6.39 -2.41
N ASN A 141 -10.90 6.30 -2.12
CA ASN A 141 -11.40 5.69 -0.92
C ASN A 141 -11.96 4.29 -1.27
N LEU A 142 -11.29 3.24 -0.81
CA LEU A 142 -11.77 1.87 -0.97
C LEU A 142 -12.48 1.45 0.31
N LYS A 143 -13.75 1.06 0.19
CA LYS A 143 -14.59 0.67 1.32
C LYS A 143 -15.13 -0.74 1.14
N GLY A 144 -14.69 -1.64 2.01
CA GLY A 144 -15.13 -3.04 1.99
C GLY A 144 -16.57 -3.21 2.50
N SER A 145 -17.13 -4.38 2.25
CA SER A 145 -18.39 -4.82 2.81
C SER A 145 -18.20 -5.41 4.22
N SER A 146 -19.30 -5.62 4.94
CA SER A 146 -19.27 -6.35 6.23
C SER A 146 -19.01 -7.85 6.06
N GLN A 147 -19.15 -8.36 4.85
CA GLN A 147 -18.97 -9.79 4.56
C GLN A 147 -17.49 -10.16 4.60
N LYS A 148 -17.22 -11.33 5.20
CA LYS A 148 -15.86 -11.85 5.29
C LYS A 148 -15.50 -12.66 4.05
N VAL A 149 -14.43 -12.26 3.37
CA VAL A 149 -13.84 -13.03 2.26
C VAL A 149 -12.66 -13.90 2.75
N VAL A 150 -12.15 -14.76 1.90
CA VAL A 150 -10.98 -15.60 2.27
C VAL A 150 -9.70 -14.78 2.15
N GLU A 151 -9.48 -14.11 1.03
CA GLU A 151 -8.25 -13.40 0.69
C GLU A 151 -8.56 -11.98 0.20
N GLY A 152 -7.86 -10.99 0.74
CA GLY A 152 -7.92 -9.61 0.28
C GLY A 152 -9.27 -8.92 0.43
N GLY A 153 -9.63 -8.48 1.63
CA GLY A 153 -10.93 -7.84 1.90
C GLY A 153 -11.24 -6.65 1.00
N LEU A 154 -10.23 -5.96 0.51
CA LEU A 154 -10.36 -4.90 -0.50
C LEU A 154 -9.62 -5.27 -1.78
N ILE A 155 -8.40 -5.80 -1.68
CA ILE A 155 -7.55 -6.06 -2.84
C ILE A 155 -6.86 -7.42 -2.69
N LEU A 156 -6.98 -8.25 -3.71
CA LEU A 156 -6.10 -9.38 -3.95
C LEU A 156 -5.09 -8.98 -5.02
N ASN A 157 -3.79 -9.00 -4.70
CA ASN A 157 -2.73 -8.57 -5.60
C ASN A 157 -1.76 -9.68 -5.92
N ARG A 158 -1.43 -9.82 -7.22
CA ARG A 158 -0.36 -10.69 -7.73
C ARG A 158 0.66 -9.94 -8.59
N GLU A 159 0.50 -8.63 -8.73
CA GLU A 159 1.22 -7.78 -9.64
C GLU A 159 1.94 -6.64 -8.90
N ILE A 160 2.39 -5.61 -9.60
CA ILE A 160 2.93 -4.39 -8.99
C ILE A 160 1.76 -3.46 -8.70
N LEU A 161 1.48 -3.25 -7.42
CA LEU A 161 0.45 -2.35 -6.93
C LEU A 161 1.06 -1.12 -6.28
N THR A 162 0.70 0.05 -6.77
CA THR A 162 1.05 1.33 -6.14
C THR A 162 -0.21 2.03 -5.66
N ILE A 163 -0.24 2.42 -4.37
CA ILE A 163 -1.36 3.15 -3.76
C ILE A 163 -0.86 4.46 -3.18
N GLN A 164 -1.51 5.56 -3.54
CA GLN A 164 -1.12 6.89 -3.10
C GLN A 164 -2.33 7.76 -2.73
N TYR A 165 -2.21 8.54 -1.65
CA TYR A 165 -3.21 9.49 -1.18
C TYR A 165 -4.61 8.87 -1.04
N SER A 166 -4.67 7.61 -0.59
CA SER A 166 -5.88 6.79 -0.60
C SER A 166 -6.27 6.32 0.80
N LYS A 167 -7.54 5.97 0.97
CA LYS A 167 -8.04 5.37 2.21
C LYS A 167 -8.53 3.95 1.93
N LEU A 168 -8.06 2.99 2.72
CA LEU A 168 -8.44 1.58 2.65
C LEU A 168 -9.20 1.23 3.93
N MET A 169 -10.50 1.08 3.81
CA MET A 169 -11.40 1.04 4.98
C MET A 169 -12.31 -0.18 4.99
N ASN A 170 -12.49 -0.73 6.19
CA ASN A 170 -13.49 -1.76 6.48
C ASN A 170 -13.38 -3.02 5.62
N GLY A 171 -12.18 -3.35 5.14
CA GLY A 171 -11.92 -4.65 4.52
C GLY A 171 -12.05 -5.76 5.56
N ASN A 172 -12.62 -6.92 5.19
CA ASN A 172 -12.86 -8.03 6.09
C ASN A 172 -12.49 -9.36 5.41
N ALA A 173 -11.49 -10.03 5.93
CA ALA A 173 -10.98 -11.27 5.32
C ALA A 173 -10.50 -12.30 6.36
N THR A 174 -10.22 -13.50 5.90
CA THR A 174 -9.40 -14.43 6.70
C THR A 174 -7.94 -14.01 6.62
N PHE A 175 -7.46 -13.68 5.42
CA PHE A 175 -6.09 -13.23 5.17
C PHE A 175 -6.10 -11.92 4.38
N GLY A 176 -5.39 -10.90 4.90
CA GLY A 176 -5.30 -9.60 4.24
C GLY A 176 -6.61 -8.80 4.30
N GLY A 177 -6.98 -8.28 5.47
CA GLY A 177 -8.21 -7.50 5.63
C GLY A 177 -8.34 -6.38 4.61
N ALA A 178 -7.29 -5.61 4.38
CA ALA A 178 -7.22 -4.68 3.27
C ALA A 178 -6.59 -5.33 2.04
N ILE A 179 -5.37 -5.84 2.15
CA ILE A 179 -4.60 -6.34 1.01
C ILE A 179 -4.10 -7.76 1.28
N TYR A 180 -4.37 -8.67 0.36
CA TYR A 180 -3.67 -9.95 0.25
C TYR A 180 -2.67 -9.85 -0.91
N ASN A 181 -1.38 -10.03 -0.62
CA ASN A 181 -0.30 -9.96 -1.57
C ASN A 181 0.26 -11.35 -1.83
N LYS A 182 -0.05 -11.91 -2.99
CA LYS A 182 0.38 -13.26 -3.39
C LYS A 182 1.89 -13.35 -3.56
N GLY A 183 2.42 -14.52 -3.26
CA GLY A 183 3.84 -14.84 -3.36
C GLY A 183 4.31 -15.24 -4.75
N LEU A 184 5.21 -16.21 -4.80
CA LEU A 184 5.76 -16.73 -6.04
C LEU A 184 4.70 -17.43 -6.88
N LEU A 185 4.57 -17.02 -8.15
CA LEU A 185 3.71 -17.71 -9.12
C LEU A 185 4.48 -18.81 -9.84
N SER A 186 5.76 -18.57 -10.14
CA SER A 186 6.68 -19.51 -10.80
C SER A 186 8.13 -19.09 -10.56
N ASP A 187 9.08 -19.93 -10.97
CA ASP A 187 10.50 -19.58 -10.93
C ASP A 187 10.86 -18.40 -11.83
N LYS A 188 10.00 -18.05 -12.78
CA LYS A 188 10.21 -16.96 -13.76
C LYS A 188 9.49 -15.69 -13.37
N LYS A 189 8.31 -15.78 -12.77
CA LYS A 189 7.52 -14.61 -12.38
C LYS A 189 7.39 -14.54 -10.87
N MET A 190 7.94 -13.47 -10.33
CA MET A 190 7.71 -13.04 -8.96
C MET A 190 6.47 -12.17 -8.91
N ALA A 191 5.49 -12.54 -8.09
CA ALA A 191 4.28 -11.77 -7.93
C ALA A 191 4.27 -10.90 -6.68
N GLY A 192 3.30 -10.02 -6.59
CA GLY A 192 2.92 -9.31 -5.39
C GLY A 192 3.95 -8.30 -4.88
N ILE A 193 4.15 -7.20 -5.58
CA ILE A 193 4.84 -6.02 -5.06
C ILE A 193 3.80 -4.99 -4.67
N VAL A 194 3.86 -4.48 -3.44
CA VAL A 194 2.94 -3.45 -2.95
C VAL A 194 3.72 -2.24 -2.47
N SER A 195 3.46 -1.09 -3.03
CA SER A 195 4.04 0.19 -2.62
C SER A 195 2.94 1.17 -2.24
N ILE A 196 2.97 1.66 -1.00
CA ILE A 196 1.92 2.52 -0.46
C ILE A 196 2.54 3.78 0.13
N SER A 197 1.97 4.92 -0.19
CA SER A 197 2.38 6.19 0.41
C SER A 197 1.20 7.12 0.67
N ASN A 198 1.36 7.99 1.68
CA ASN A 198 0.38 9.02 2.02
C ASN A 198 -1.06 8.46 2.13
N SER A 199 -1.22 7.31 2.79
CA SER A 199 -2.47 6.57 2.78
C SER A 199 -2.94 6.19 4.18
N LEU A 200 -4.23 5.94 4.34
CA LEU A 200 -4.86 5.55 5.59
C LEU A 200 -5.40 4.12 5.50
N PHE A 201 -5.11 3.31 6.53
CA PHE A 201 -5.73 2.01 6.76
C PHE A 201 -6.57 2.08 8.04
N GLU A 202 -7.87 1.92 7.91
CA GLU A 202 -8.79 2.06 9.03
C GLU A 202 -9.91 1.04 9.06
N GLY A 203 -10.15 0.45 10.23
CA GLY A 203 -11.29 -0.44 10.45
C GLY A 203 -11.21 -1.78 9.70
N ASN A 204 -10.04 -2.14 9.16
CA ASN A 204 -9.88 -3.41 8.47
C ASN A 204 -9.76 -4.55 9.46
N LYS A 205 -10.34 -5.71 9.13
CA LYS A 205 -10.39 -6.90 9.98
C LYS A 205 -9.87 -8.14 9.27
N ALA A 206 -9.11 -8.97 9.99
CA ALA A 206 -8.68 -10.26 9.49
C ALA A 206 -8.38 -11.26 10.61
N ASP A 207 -8.21 -12.53 10.24
CA ASP A 207 -7.59 -13.47 11.16
C ASP A 207 -6.07 -13.21 11.19
N GLN A 208 -5.47 -12.90 10.00
CA GLN A 208 -4.08 -12.51 9.81
C GLN A 208 -3.96 -11.39 8.79
N GLY A 209 -3.12 -10.38 9.08
CA GLY A 209 -2.83 -9.29 8.16
C GLY A 209 -4.01 -8.34 7.95
N ALA A 210 -4.57 -7.74 9.01
CA ALA A 210 -5.72 -6.85 8.82
C ALA A 210 -5.44 -5.70 7.84
N VAL A 211 -4.21 -5.22 7.77
CA VAL A 211 -3.77 -4.24 6.76
C VAL A 211 -3.17 -4.95 5.56
N ILE A 212 -2.19 -5.79 5.78
CA ILE A 212 -1.56 -6.54 4.71
C ILE A 212 -1.19 -7.95 5.18
N TYR A 213 -1.60 -8.94 4.40
CA TYR A 213 -1.06 -10.28 4.42
C TYR A 213 -0.21 -10.47 3.18
N SER A 214 1.08 -10.71 3.34
CA SER A 214 1.98 -10.95 2.23
C SER A 214 2.59 -12.35 2.32
N GLU A 215 2.49 -13.14 1.28
CA GLU A 215 3.11 -14.46 1.26
C GLU A 215 4.63 -14.36 1.26
N ILE A 216 5.17 -13.29 0.66
CA ILE A 216 6.59 -12.97 0.65
C ILE A 216 6.82 -11.53 1.10
N PRO A 217 8.01 -11.18 1.61
CA PRO A 217 8.30 -9.83 2.11
C PRO A 217 8.52 -8.82 0.98
N ARG A 218 7.46 -8.43 0.28
CA ARG A 218 7.50 -7.49 -0.85
C ARG A 218 6.46 -6.37 -0.74
N TYR A 219 6.47 -5.66 0.39
CA TYR A 219 5.66 -4.46 0.52
C TYR A 219 6.44 -3.32 1.16
N TYR A 220 6.05 -2.11 0.83
CA TYR A 220 6.59 -0.88 1.37
C TYR A 220 5.47 0.10 1.69
N ILE A 221 5.45 0.58 2.93
CA ILE A 221 4.47 1.58 3.39
C ILE A 221 5.24 2.79 3.91
N ALA A 222 4.91 3.98 3.42
CA ALA A 222 5.54 5.22 3.85
C ALA A 222 4.52 6.33 4.07
N GLN A 223 4.84 7.25 4.98
CA GLN A 223 4.06 8.47 5.20
C GLN A 223 2.56 8.18 5.38
N SER A 224 2.24 7.10 6.12
CA SER A 224 0.89 6.56 6.18
C SER A 224 0.42 6.39 7.62
N VAL A 225 -0.89 6.26 7.79
CA VAL A 225 -1.52 6.01 9.09
C VAL A 225 -2.20 4.65 9.08
N ILE A 226 -1.96 3.86 10.12
CA ILE A 226 -2.55 2.54 10.33
C ILE A 226 -3.25 2.55 11.68
N ARG A 227 -4.58 2.61 11.69
CA ARG A 227 -5.33 2.73 12.93
C ARG A 227 -6.64 1.95 12.96
N ASN A 228 -7.11 1.65 14.17
CA ASN A 228 -8.42 1.02 14.39
C ASN A 228 -8.62 -0.29 13.61
N ASN A 229 -7.54 -0.98 13.23
CA ASN A 229 -7.63 -2.28 12.58
C ASN A 229 -7.66 -3.39 13.63
N GLU A 230 -8.22 -4.54 13.28
CA GLU A 230 -8.45 -5.64 14.22
C GLU A 230 -8.02 -6.98 13.62
N VAL A 231 -7.30 -7.78 14.39
CA VAL A 231 -6.96 -9.17 14.05
C VAL A 231 -7.41 -10.10 15.16
N LYS A 232 -7.36 -11.41 14.94
CA LYS A 232 -7.52 -12.38 16.02
C LYS A 232 -6.34 -12.32 17.00
N SER A 233 -6.51 -12.83 18.20
CA SER A 233 -5.51 -12.77 19.29
C SER A 233 -4.12 -13.31 18.93
N THR A 234 -4.03 -14.24 18.01
CA THR A 234 -2.78 -14.80 17.47
C THR A 234 -2.34 -14.16 16.16
N GLY A 235 -3.07 -13.14 15.68
CA GLY A 235 -2.83 -12.47 14.42
C GLY A 235 -1.91 -11.26 14.52
N SER A 236 -1.57 -10.71 13.38
CA SER A 236 -0.85 -9.45 13.25
C SER A 236 -1.49 -8.55 12.20
N ILE A 237 -1.46 -7.26 12.45
CA ILE A 237 -1.97 -6.24 11.51
C ILE A 237 -1.19 -6.28 10.19
N LEU A 238 0.13 -6.44 10.31
CA LEU A 238 1.06 -6.61 9.21
C LEU A 238 1.66 -8.01 9.31
N TYR A 239 1.47 -8.84 8.30
CA TYR A 239 1.88 -10.23 8.33
C TYR A 239 2.64 -10.64 7.07
N VAL A 240 3.76 -11.32 7.26
CA VAL A 240 4.53 -11.97 6.21
C VAL A 240 4.58 -13.47 6.50
N GLN A 241 4.15 -14.28 5.53
CA GLN A 241 4.08 -15.73 5.71
C GLN A 241 5.44 -16.40 5.63
N SER A 242 6.19 -16.11 4.58
CA SER A 242 7.48 -16.75 4.33
C SER A 242 8.62 -16.08 5.07
N ALA A 243 9.54 -16.86 5.59
CA ALA A 243 10.76 -16.37 6.18
C ALA A 243 11.87 -16.18 5.11
N TYR A 244 12.81 -15.28 5.37
CA TYR A 244 13.96 -15.02 4.50
C TYR A 244 14.90 -16.23 4.25
N ASN A 245 14.85 -17.22 5.10
CA ASN A 245 15.66 -18.43 4.97
C ASN A 245 15.14 -19.42 3.91
N ASP A 246 14.02 -19.14 3.28
CA ASP A 246 13.60 -19.85 2.08
C ASP A 246 14.47 -19.41 0.89
N ALA A 247 15.18 -20.34 0.25
CA ALA A 247 16.10 -20.03 -0.85
C ALA A 247 15.39 -19.37 -2.04
N ALA A 248 14.15 -19.73 -2.32
CA ALA A 248 13.35 -19.09 -3.36
C ALA A 248 13.04 -17.62 -3.01
N VAL A 249 12.74 -17.36 -1.73
CA VAL A 249 12.50 -16.00 -1.22
C VAL A 249 13.79 -15.19 -1.17
N ALA A 250 14.92 -15.77 -0.78
CA ALA A 250 16.21 -15.09 -0.72
C ALA A 250 16.66 -14.58 -2.10
N ASN A 251 16.47 -15.37 -3.16
CA ASN A 251 16.74 -14.93 -4.53
C ASN A 251 15.80 -13.80 -5.00
N ALA A 252 14.58 -13.78 -4.49
CA ALA A 252 13.59 -12.75 -4.76
C ALA A 252 13.89 -11.42 -4.06
N LEU A 253 14.54 -11.47 -2.93
CA LEU A 253 14.76 -10.33 -2.03
C LEU A 253 15.96 -9.47 -2.41
N SER A 254 16.76 -9.86 -3.40
CA SER A 254 17.76 -8.97 -4.02
C SER A 254 17.15 -7.65 -4.55
N LEU A 255 15.82 -7.52 -4.52
CA LEU A 255 15.04 -6.42 -5.10
C LEU A 255 14.63 -5.31 -4.09
N GLY A 256 15.14 -5.33 -2.88
CA GLY A 256 14.97 -4.19 -1.97
C GLY A 256 14.36 -4.53 -0.60
N ALA A 257 14.55 -3.63 0.34
CA ALA A 257 14.03 -3.73 1.68
C ALA A 257 12.51 -3.54 1.70
N PHE A 258 11.81 -4.40 2.43
CA PHE A 258 10.40 -4.20 2.73
C PHE A 258 10.24 -3.59 4.13
N GLY A 259 9.12 -2.96 4.39
CA GLY A 259 8.84 -2.42 5.72
C GLY A 259 8.03 -1.14 5.71
N ILE A 260 8.16 -0.39 6.81
CA ILE A 260 7.41 0.84 7.04
C ILE A 260 8.36 1.97 7.40
N ARG A 261 8.09 3.15 6.85
CA ARG A 261 8.83 4.37 7.16
C ARG A 261 7.91 5.58 7.34
N ASN A 262 8.34 6.52 8.19
CA ASN A 262 7.65 7.81 8.37
C ASN A 262 6.14 7.66 8.61
N SER A 263 5.71 6.72 9.45
CA SER A 263 4.31 6.33 9.56
C SER A 263 3.85 6.24 11.02
N THR A 264 2.56 6.38 11.22
CA THR A 264 1.94 6.28 12.54
C THR A 264 1.02 5.07 12.62
N ILE A 265 1.15 4.29 13.71
CA ILE A 265 0.43 3.04 13.94
C ILE A 265 -0.17 3.10 15.33
N TYR A 266 -1.48 3.24 15.42
CA TYR A 266 -2.11 3.39 16.73
C TYR A 266 -3.53 2.81 16.81
N ASN A 267 -3.94 2.51 18.06
CA ASN A 267 -5.27 2.02 18.40
C ASN A 267 -5.72 0.80 17.57
N ASN A 268 -4.75 -0.06 17.19
CA ASN A 268 -5.09 -1.33 16.56
C ASN A 268 -5.36 -2.38 17.64
N LYS A 269 -6.34 -3.25 17.38
CA LYS A 269 -6.93 -4.09 18.42
C LYS A 269 -6.69 -5.56 18.15
N VAL A 270 -6.52 -6.27 19.27
CA VAL A 270 -6.29 -7.70 19.36
C VAL A 270 -5.04 -8.11 18.58
N GLY A 271 -4.27 -9.06 19.01
CA GLY A 271 -3.03 -9.47 18.34
C GLY A 271 -1.94 -8.37 18.25
N TYR A 272 -0.95 -8.61 17.42
CA TYR A 272 0.22 -7.76 17.27
C TYR A 272 0.08 -6.78 16.11
N VAL A 273 0.75 -5.63 16.18
CA VAL A 273 0.92 -4.76 15.03
C VAL A 273 1.69 -5.48 13.94
N ALA A 274 2.82 -6.09 14.28
CA ALA A 274 3.60 -6.86 13.33
C ALA A 274 4.19 -8.11 14.00
N ASN A 275 4.08 -9.25 13.29
CA ASN A 275 4.85 -10.44 13.59
C ASN A 275 6.04 -10.46 12.64
N ILE A 276 7.21 -10.16 13.18
CA ILE A 276 8.43 -10.03 12.41
C ILE A 276 9.13 -11.38 12.31
N ARG A 277 8.81 -12.11 11.26
CA ARG A 277 9.37 -13.45 10.95
C ARG A 277 10.49 -13.39 9.92
N SER A 278 10.68 -12.26 9.30
CA SER A 278 11.71 -12.01 8.28
C SER A 278 12.21 -10.58 8.36
N GLY A 279 13.30 -10.26 7.66
CA GLY A 279 13.96 -8.96 7.70
C GLY A 279 13.01 -7.82 7.34
N MET A 280 12.51 -7.13 8.33
CA MET A 280 11.63 -5.99 8.19
C MET A 280 12.33 -4.72 8.65
N ILE A 281 12.19 -3.66 7.88
CA ILE A 281 12.70 -2.34 8.25
C ILE A 281 11.55 -1.50 8.80
N LEU A 282 11.68 -1.08 10.05
CA LEU A 282 10.85 -0.06 10.67
C LEU A 282 11.72 1.15 10.98
N ASN A 283 11.42 2.27 10.33
CA ASN A 283 12.21 3.48 10.49
C ASN A 283 11.33 4.73 10.57
N ASN A 284 11.59 5.59 11.55
CA ASN A 284 10.79 6.78 11.80
C ASN A 284 9.29 6.45 11.94
N ILE A 285 8.93 5.49 12.77
CA ILE A 285 7.54 5.16 13.07
C ILE A 285 7.16 5.63 14.48
N THR A 286 5.89 5.95 14.64
CA THR A 286 5.27 6.13 15.96
C THR A 286 4.25 5.02 16.15
N MET A 287 4.50 4.12 17.11
CA MET A 287 3.66 2.96 17.42
C MET A 287 3.19 3.03 18.86
N ILE A 288 1.93 3.43 19.05
CA ILE A 288 1.38 3.72 20.37
C ILE A 288 -0.08 3.26 20.49
N TYR A 289 -0.51 3.01 21.73
CA TYR A 289 -1.89 2.66 22.07
C TYR A 289 -2.47 1.47 21.30
N ASN A 290 -1.63 0.55 20.85
CA ASN A 290 -2.10 -0.71 20.28
C ASN A 290 -2.27 -1.76 21.41
N ASP A 291 -3.13 -2.75 21.22
CA ASP A 291 -3.25 -3.85 22.19
C ASP A 291 -1.95 -4.64 22.29
N ALA A 292 -1.25 -4.85 21.18
CA ALA A 292 0.12 -5.34 21.19
C ALA A 292 0.95 -4.73 20.05
N GLY A 293 2.24 -4.49 20.33
CA GLY A 293 3.18 -3.89 19.38
C GLY A 293 3.83 -4.93 18.48
N LEU A 294 5.10 -5.25 18.75
CA LEU A 294 5.91 -6.11 17.91
C LEU A 294 6.07 -7.50 18.51
N TYR A 295 5.94 -8.53 17.68
CA TYR A 295 6.35 -9.88 17.99
C TYR A 295 7.57 -10.27 17.15
N LEU A 296 8.73 -10.34 17.80
CA LEU A 296 10.02 -10.52 17.14
C LEU A 296 10.36 -12.01 17.08
N GLN A 297 10.16 -12.61 15.93
CA GLN A 297 10.46 -14.04 15.65
C GLN A 297 11.46 -14.22 14.50
N ALA A 298 12.01 -13.14 13.95
CA ALA A 298 12.87 -13.24 12.79
C ALA A 298 14.21 -13.86 13.17
N PRO A 299 14.56 -15.01 12.63
CA PRO A 299 15.91 -15.54 12.79
C PRO A 299 16.90 -14.71 11.97
N LYS A 300 18.16 -14.71 12.40
CA LYS A 300 19.23 -14.30 11.52
C LYS A 300 19.24 -15.16 10.27
N TRP A 301 19.47 -14.57 9.13
CA TRP A 301 19.52 -15.27 7.85
C TRP A 301 20.91 -15.17 7.24
N THR A 302 21.26 -16.08 6.38
CA THR A 302 22.59 -16.10 5.74
C THR A 302 22.46 -15.57 4.32
N SER A 303 23.03 -14.40 4.04
CA SER A 303 23.23 -13.95 2.66
C SER A 303 24.43 -14.64 2.06
N THR A 304 24.29 -15.09 0.83
CA THR A 304 25.37 -15.75 0.09
C THR A 304 25.64 -14.99 -1.19
N THR A 305 26.84 -14.47 -1.33
CA THR A 305 27.27 -13.76 -2.53
C THR A 305 28.37 -14.57 -3.22
N THR A 306 28.19 -14.86 -4.50
CA THR A 306 29.23 -15.50 -5.32
C THR A 306 29.80 -14.49 -6.30
N THR A 307 31.07 -14.17 -6.16
CA THR A 307 31.79 -13.26 -7.04
C THR A 307 33.08 -13.93 -7.50
N GLY A 308 33.29 -14.07 -8.80
CA GLY A 308 34.50 -14.65 -9.38
C GLY A 308 34.76 -16.10 -8.96
N GLY A 309 33.70 -16.90 -8.72
CA GLY A 309 33.80 -18.28 -8.26
C GLY A 309 34.04 -18.45 -6.77
N THR A 310 34.14 -17.36 -6.00
CA THR A 310 34.25 -17.39 -4.54
C THR A 310 32.88 -17.12 -3.92
N THR A 311 32.39 -18.05 -3.10
CA THR A 311 31.16 -17.91 -2.36
C THR A 311 31.45 -17.41 -0.96
N THR A 312 30.91 -16.27 -0.61
CA THR A 312 30.96 -15.72 0.74
C THR A 312 29.56 -15.72 1.36
N SER A 313 29.46 -16.22 2.58
CA SER A 313 28.22 -16.23 3.34
C SER A 313 28.34 -15.25 4.50
N LYS A 314 27.36 -14.35 4.65
CA LYS A 314 27.28 -13.41 5.74
C LYS A 314 25.98 -13.62 6.51
N LEU A 315 26.07 -13.63 7.82
CA LEU A 315 24.90 -13.67 8.69
C LEU A 315 24.34 -12.25 8.82
N GLU A 316 23.07 -12.08 8.43
CA GLU A 316 22.37 -10.79 8.48
C GLU A 316 21.30 -10.82 9.58
N ASP A 317 21.01 -9.66 10.14
CA ASP A 317 19.98 -9.52 11.16
C ASP A 317 18.57 -9.62 10.56
N GLY A 318 17.66 -10.26 11.30
CA GLY A 318 16.32 -10.56 10.80
C GLY A 318 15.39 -9.34 10.68
N ALA A 319 15.60 -8.30 11.48
CA ALA A 319 14.84 -7.06 11.46
C ALA A 319 15.69 -5.87 11.84
N PHE A 320 15.31 -4.70 11.35
CA PHE A 320 15.97 -3.44 11.68
C PHE A 320 14.94 -2.39 12.10
N ILE A 321 15.02 -1.92 13.35
CA ILE A 321 14.10 -0.94 13.93
C ILE A 321 14.91 0.23 14.43
N SER A 322 14.65 1.42 13.89
CA SER A 322 15.42 2.61 14.26
C SER A 322 14.59 3.89 14.20
N ASN A 323 15.07 4.91 14.92
CA ASN A 323 14.51 6.27 14.93
C ASN A 323 13.00 6.29 15.19
N SER A 324 12.52 5.43 16.10
CA SER A 324 11.09 5.17 16.26
C SER A 324 10.65 5.37 17.71
N ILE A 325 9.36 5.63 17.88
CA ILE A 325 8.70 5.66 19.19
C ILE A 325 7.83 4.40 19.29
N ILE A 326 8.12 3.53 20.25
CA ILE A 326 7.35 2.31 20.53
C ILE A 326 7.00 2.30 22.00
N ALA A 327 5.79 2.73 22.32
CA ALA A 327 5.39 2.96 23.70
C ALA A 327 3.88 2.91 23.88
N LYS A 328 3.43 2.83 25.15
CA LYS A 328 2.01 2.87 25.52
C LYS A 328 1.15 1.80 24.82
N ASN A 329 1.76 0.76 24.27
CA ASN A 329 1.04 -0.44 23.88
C ASN A 329 0.89 -1.35 25.11
N ASN A 330 -0.15 -2.16 25.19
CA ASN A 330 -0.30 -3.08 26.33
C ASN A 330 0.91 -4.03 26.43
N THR A 331 1.45 -4.42 25.27
CA THR A 331 2.74 -5.11 25.16
C THR A 331 3.53 -4.44 24.01
N ASN A 332 4.64 -3.75 24.33
CA ASN A 332 5.40 -3.05 23.28
C ASN A 332 6.17 -4.01 22.38
N CYS A 333 6.91 -4.94 22.96
CA CYS A 333 7.64 -5.96 22.24
C CYS A 333 7.57 -7.29 22.98
N LEU A 334 7.34 -8.35 22.23
CA LEU A 334 7.56 -9.74 22.65
C LEU A 334 8.63 -10.33 21.74
N SER A 335 9.50 -11.18 22.27
CA SER A 335 10.51 -11.85 21.47
C SER A 335 10.74 -13.26 21.97
N ASP A 336 10.65 -14.22 21.08
CA ASP A 336 11.03 -15.61 21.31
C ASP A 336 12.53 -15.87 21.07
N ALA A 337 13.20 -14.95 20.36
CA ALA A 337 14.60 -15.06 19.99
C ALA A 337 15.42 -13.89 20.55
N THR A 338 16.55 -14.22 21.16
CA THR A 338 17.44 -13.23 21.78
C THR A 338 18.14 -12.31 20.78
N ASP A 339 18.26 -12.74 19.51
CA ASP A 339 19.04 -12.07 18.47
C ASP A 339 18.24 -11.79 17.18
N ALA A 340 16.92 -11.67 17.27
CA ALA A 340 16.05 -11.62 16.10
C ALA A 340 16.02 -10.24 15.40
N ALA A 341 16.47 -9.17 16.05
CA ALA A 341 16.34 -7.82 15.53
C ALA A 341 17.44 -6.90 16.05
N VAL A 342 17.84 -5.94 15.23
CA VAL A 342 18.60 -4.76 15.66
C VAL A 342 17.62 -3.64 15.98
N ILE A 343 17.57 -3.23 17.25
CA ILE A 343 16.70 -2.16 17.73
C ILE A 343 17.61 -1.05 18.26
N GLN A 344 17.72 0.05 17.53
CA GLN A 344 18.66 1.11 17.84
C GLN A 344 18.09 2.51 17.66
N SER A 345 18.57 3.48 18.44
CA SER A 345 18.20 4.89 18.33
C SER A 345 16.68 5.10 18.41
N ASN A 346 16.00 4.34 19.25
CA ASN A 346 14.56 4.43 19.44
C ASN A 346 14.23 5.03 20.79
N LEU A 347 13.05 5.60 20.90
CA LEU A 347 12.42 5.93 22.17
C LEU A 347 11.43 4.82 22.51
N THR A 348 11.74 4.01 23.51
CA THR A 348 10.98 2.79 23.80
C THR A 348 10.89 2.51 25.28
N GLU A 349 9.95 1.68 25.66
CA GLU A 349 9.89 1.07 26.99
C GLU A 349 10.76 -0.20 27.04
N SER A 350 11.13 -0.61 28.23
CA SER A 350 12.17 -1.62 28.50
C SER A 350 12.08 -2.93 27.71
N ALA A 351 10.86 -3.36 27.33
CA ALA A 351 10.69 -4.61 26.59
C ALA A 351 11.25 -4.59 25.16
N CYS A 352 11.42 -3.39 24.58
CA CYS A 352 11.98 -3.18 23.25
C CYS A 352 13.44 -2.72 23.28
N ASP A 353 14.07 -2.68 24.45
CA ASP A 353 15.46 -2.28 24.62
C ASP A 353 16.39 -3.50 24.47
N ARG A 354 16.73 -3.85 23.24
CA ARG A 354 17.53 -5.03 22.95
C ARG A 354 18.52 -4.77 21.82
N ASN A 355 19.73 -5.33 21.98
CA ASN A 355 20.75 -5.40 20.94
C ASN A 355 21.14 -4.08 20.29
N ALA A 356 20.92 -2.94 20.98
CA ALA A 356 21.38 -1.66 20.51
C ALA A 356 22.91 -1.58 20.64
N PRO A 357 23.65 -1.23 19.57
CA PRO A 357 25.08 -1.03 19.69
C PRO A 357 25.37 0.18 20.59
N PRO A 358 26.52 0.16 21.35
CA PRO A 358 26.83 1.22 22.31
C PRO A 358 26.84 2.64 21.70
N GLU A 359 27.21 2.76 20.44
CA GLU A 359 27.22 4.04 19.70
C GLU A 359 25.82 4.51 19.26
N ARG A 360 24.80 3.66 19.37
CA ARG A 360 23.42 3.96 18.98
C ARG A 360 22.43 3.36 19.97
N PRO A 361 22.47 3.79 21.22
CA PRO A 361 21.63 3.24 22.27
C PRO A 361 20.15 3.57 22.03
N ASN A 362 19.27 2.76 22.56
CA ASN A 362 17.88 3.14 22.74
C ASN A 362 17.75 4.04 23.96
N PHE A 363 16.78 4.94 23.91
CA PHE A 363 16.45 5.80 25.03
C PHE A 363 15.18 5.27 25.70
N LEU A 364 15.24 5.08 27.01
CA LEU A 364 14.04 4.70 27.76
C LEU A 364 13.07 5.88 27.81
N LEU A 365 11.86 5.64 27.39
CA LEU A 365 10.82 6.62 27.44
C LEU A 365 10.42 6.90 28.89
N ASN A 366 10.54 8.14 29.31
CA ASN A 366 9.86 8.58 30.53
C ASN A 366 8.36 8.69 30.25
N THR A 367 7.58 7.81 30.86
CA THR A 367 6.13 7.70 30.64
C THR A 367 5.35 8.99 30.91
N ASN A 368 5.93 9.94 31.64
CA ASN A 368 5.34 11.25 31.87
C ASN A 368 5.42 12.21 30.68
N LEU A 369 6.26 11.89 29.68
CA LEU A 369 6.40 12.69 28.46
C LEU A 369 5.29 12.39 27.44
N LEU A 370 4.59 11.28 27.58
CA LEU A 370 3.48 10.90 26.71
C LEU A 370 2.18 10.93 27.53
N ALA A 371 1.79 12.08 28.04
CA ALA A 371 0.47 12.24 28.65
C ALA A 371 -0.60 12.12 27.55
N GLY A 372 -1.50 11.12 27.69
CA GLY A 372 -2.38 10.62 26.63
C GLY A 372 -3.16 11.67 25.84
N ASP A 373 -3.68 12.68 26.53
CA ASP A 373 -4.55 13.69 25.92
C ASP A 373 -3.82 14.68 24.99
N GLN A 374 -2.50 14.80 25.12
CA GLN A 374 -1.71 15.72 24.29
C GLN A 374 -1.32 15.13 22.92
N LEU A 375 -1.39 13.82 22.79
CA LEU A 375 -1.05 13.14 21.54
C LEU A 375 -2.26 13.04 20.60
N GLU A 376 -3.47 13.08 21.14
CA GLU A 376 -4.71 13.04 20.33
C GLU A 376 -5.10 14.43 19.80
N GLY A 377 -4.73 15.51 20.51
CA GLY A 377 -5.15 16.87 20.17
C GLY A 377 -4.43 17.53 18.99
N ASP A 378 -3.20 17.09 18.68
CA ASP A 378 -2.37 17.75 17.67
C ASP A 378 -2.49 17.15 16.26
N CYS A 379 -3.19 16.07 16.13
CA CYS A 379 -3.41 15.40 14.86
C CYS A 379 -4.87 15.07 14.67
N ASP A 380 -5.72 16.07 14.71
CA ASP A 380 -6.98 15.98 14.01
C ASP A 380 -6.63 15.67 12.56
N LEU A 381 -6.78 14.40 12.19
CA LEU A 381 -6.89 14.06 10.80
C LEU A 381 -8.04 14.90 10.30
N PRO A 382 -7.80 15.95 9.55
CA PRO A 382 -8.91 16.71 9.02
C PRO A 382 -9.60 15.76 8.08
N GLN A 383 -10.63 15.07 8.61
CA GLN A 383 -11.45 14.17 7.80
C GLN A 383 -11.94 14.90 6.55
N ASP A 384 -12.04 16.22 6.67
CA ASP A 384 -12.43 17.14 5.61
C ASP A 384 -11.28 17.55 4.68
N LYS A 385 -10.02 17.31 5.01
CA LYS A 385 -8.87 17.75 4.21
C LYS A 385 -8.12 16.63 3.51
N GLY A 386 -8.51 15.36 3.71
CA GLY A 386 -7.88 14.21 3.04
C GLY A 386 -6.38 14.05 3.29
N LEU A 387 -5.77 15.02 3.97
CA LEU A 387 -4.37 14.96 4.37
C LEU A 387 -4.24 14.05 5.57
N LEU A 388 -3.40 13.07 5.42
CA LEU A 388 -3.00 12.21 6.52
C LEU A 388 -1.96 12.96 7.32
N CYS A 389 -2.34 13.40 8.49
CA CYS A 389 -1.39 13.91 9.45
C CYS A 389 -0.63 12.72 10.04
N PRO A 390 0.68 12.59 9.82
CA PRO A 390 1.46 11.68 10.62
C PRO A 390 1.31 12.14 12.07
N TYR A 391 1.02 11.21 12.96
CA TYR A 391 0.93 11.49 14.36
C TYR A 391 2.26 12.11 14.83
N SER A 392 2.27 13.38 15.18
CA SER A 392 3.45 14.06 15.67
C SER A 392 3.38 14.12 17.20
N THR A 393 4.51 13.86 17.85
CA THR A 393 4.67 14.32 19.24
C THR A 393 4.41 15.82 19.29
N PRO A 394 3.80 16.33 20.37
CA PRO A 394 3.65 17.76 20.59
C PRO A 394 4.97 18.48 20.34
N LYS A 395 4.93 19.65 19.72
CA LYS A 395 6.13 20.41 19.29
C LYS A 395 7.13 20.66 20.43
N ASP A 396 6.64 20.78 21.66
CA ASP A 396 7.40 20.93 22.88
C ASP A 396 8.03 19.62 23.39
N GLN A 397 7.60 18.49 22.86
CA GLN A 397 8.12 17.16 23.17
C GLN A 397 8.80 16.51 21.95
N MET A 398 9.02 17.25 20.86
CA MET A 398 9.79 16.77 19.74
C MET A 398 11.18 16.38 20.21
N LEU A 399 11.33 15.11 20.49
CA LEU A 399 12.62 14.49 20.68
C LEU A 399 13.24 14.48 19.29
N GLY A 400 14.21 15.37 19.09
CA GLY A 400 14.91 15.51 17.83
C GLY A 400 15.64 14.22 17.48
N PHE A 401 14.93 13.32 16.82
CA PHE A 401 15.54 12.25 16.08
C PHE A 401 15.83 12.77 14.67
N PHE A 402 17.02 13.34 14.52
CA PHE A 402 17.60 13.77 13.25
C PHE A 402 18.62 12.75 12.75
#